data_2fd6d94c6b3932a8d990091fb27ea73d
#
_entry.id   2fd6d94c6b3932a8d990091fb27ea73d
#
_cell.length_a   1.000
_cell.length_b   1.000
_cell.length_c   1.000
_cell.angle_alpha   90.00
_cell.angle_beta   90.00
_cell.angle_gamma   90.00
#
_symmetry.space_group_name_H-M   'P 1'
#
loop_
_entity.id
_entity.type
_entity.pdbx_description
1 polymer ?
#
loop_
_entity_poly.entity_id
_entity_poly.type
_entity_poly.pdbx_seq_one_letter_code
_entity_poly.pdbx_strand_id
1 'polypeptide(L)'
;MTAAEIYSITPNHFCWRVLPNGNHVKLGNGVTLDNNVTLGNGVMLGNNVTLGNGVKLGDNVMLGNYVKLGNHVKLGNGVTLDNHVKLGNGVTLDRSPLQIIGPRFTLYPFRPGYLGIGCTILSFNDWAERGASIAAENGQAEYLAEYTEYARIIMAWMKIHMPQPTE
;
A
#
# COMPACT_ATOMS: atom_id res chain seq x y z
N MET A 1 -7.96 -16.68 -9.35
CA MET A 1 -9.36 -16.31 -8.99
C MET A 1 -9.50 -14.81 -9.16
N THR A 2 -10.55 -14.35 -9.77
CA THR A 2 -10.87 -12.93 -9.97
C THR A 2 -11.68 -12.38 -8.79
N ALA A 3 -11.76 -11.05 -8.67
CA ALA A 3 -12.62 -10.42 -7.66
C ALA A 3 -14.10 -10.85 -7.84
N ALA A 4 -14.58 -10.92 -9.09
CA ALA A 4 -15.95 -11.35 -9.40
C ALA A 4 -16.25 -12.76 -8.91
N GLU A 5 -15.32 -13.70 -9.10
CA GLU A 5 -15.45 -15.08 -8.57
C GLU A 5 -15.51 -15.09 -7.03
N ILE A 6 -14.70 -14.27 -6.36
CA ILE A 6 -14.75 -14.17 -4.90
C ILE A 6 -16.05 -13.52 -4.42
N TYR A 7 -16.55 -12.49 -5.10
CA TYR A 7 -17.83 -11.87 -4.75
C TYR A 7 -19.02 -12.82 -4.93
N SER A 8 -18.95 -13.79 -5.83
CA SER A 8 -19.99 -14.80 -6.01
C SER A 8 -20.07 -15.81 -4.84
N ILE A 9 -19.01 -15.92 -4.03
CA ILE A 9 -19.02 -16.78 -2.84
C ILE A 9 -19.85 -16.10 -1.75
N THR A 10 -20.89 -16.76 -1.26
CA THR A 10 -21.72 -16.25 -0.16
C THR A 10 -20.86 -16.07 1.10
N PRO A 11 -20.79 -14.88 1.68
CA PRO A 11 -20.06 -14.68 2.91
C PRO A 11 -20.77 -15.35 4.10
N ASN A 12 -20.00 -15.79 5.09
CA ASN A 12 -20.55 -16.25 6.35
C ASN A 12 -21.10 -15.07 7.19
N HIS A 13 -21.64 -15.37 8.38
CA HIS A 13 -22.22 -14.38 9.30
C HIS A 13 -21.26 -13.23 9.67
N PHE A 14 -19.95 -13.45 9.61
CA PHE A 14 -18.91 -12.43 9.89
C PHE A 14 -18.35 -11.75 8.62
N CYS A 15 -19.02 -11.88 7.49
CA CYS A 15 -18.61 -11.33 6.19
C CYS A 15 -17.32 -11.94 5.60
N TRP A 16 -16.92 -13.13 6.05
CA TRP A 16 -15.81 -13.87 5.46
C TRP A 16 -16.29 -14.77 4.33
N ARG A 17 -15.51 -14.81 3.25
CA ARG A 17 -15.69 -15.76 2.15
C ARG A 17 -14.62 -16.83 2.23
N VAL A 18 -15.02 -18.08 2.10
CA VAL A 18 -14.10 -19.23 2.09
C VAL A 18 -13.77 -19.57 0.64
N LEU A 19 -12.51 -19.38 0.28
CA LEU A 19 -12.02 -19.72 -1.06
C LEU A 19 -11.92 -21.24 -1.25
N PRO A 20 -11.86 -21.75 -2.51
CA PRO A 20 -11.74 -23.19 -2.77
C PRO A 20 -10.53 -23.87 -2.13
N ASN A 21 -9.46 -23.11 -1.85
CA ASN A 21 -8.28 -23.60 -1.15
C ASN A 21 -8.41 -23.58 0.38
N GLY A 22 -9.58 -23.26 0.92
CA GLY A 22 -9.85 -23.15 2.36
C GLY A 22 -9.49 -21.82 3.00
N ASN A 23 -8.83 -20.90 2.29
CA ASN A 23 -8.48 -19.59 2.86
C ASN A 23 -9.73 -18.72 3.06
N HIS A 24 -9.74 -17.97 4.16
CA HIS A 24 -10.78 -17.02 4.49
C HIS A 24 -10.34 -15.63 4.05
N VAL A 25 -11.18 -14.92 3.30
CA VAL A 25 -10.90 -13.55 2.85
C VAL A 25 -12.10 -12.64 3.07
N LYS A 26 -11.83 -11.36 3.30
CA LYS A 26 -12.84 -10.32 3.40
C LYS A 26 -12.52 -9.20 2.42
N LEU A 27 -13.45 -8.87 1.55
CA LEU A 27 -13.31 -7.83 0.53
C LEU A 27 -14.32 -6.73 0.78
N GLY A 28 -13.83 -5.49 0.79
CA GLY A 28 -14.67 -4.30 0.70
C GLY A 28 -15.26 -4.12 -0.70
N ASN A 29 -16.06 -3.11 -0.91
CA ASN A 29 -16.68 -2.81 -2.20
C ASN A 29 -15.65 -2.32 -3.22
N GLY A 30 -15.85 -2.63 -4.50
CA GLY A 30 -15.03 -2.10 -5.59
C GLY A 30 -13.58 -2.62 -5.63
N VAL A 31 -13.28 -3.75 -4.99
CA VAL A 31 -11.96 -4.37 -5.08
C VAL A 31 -11.73 -4.89 -6.49
N THR A 32 -10.56 -4.58 -7.04
CA THR A 32 -10.10 -5.09 -8.34
C THR A 32 -8.87 -5.98 -8.13
N LEU A 33 -8.94 -7.20 -8.65
CA LEU A 33 -7.83 -8.15 -8.66
C LEU A 33 -7.46 -8.46 -10.10
N ASP A 34 -6.20 -8.22 -10.43
CA ASP A 34 -5.67 -8.58 -11.73
C ASP A 34 -5.29 -10.08 -11.78
N ASN A 35 -4.71 -10.55 -12.89
CA ASN A 35 -4.40 -11.95 -13.06
C ASN A 35 -3.35 -12.46 -12.05
N ASN A 36 -3.43 -13.75 -11.71
CA ASN A 36 -2.45 -14.44 -10.87
C ASN A 36 -2.26 -13.84 -9.46
N VAL A 37 -3.27 -13.15 -8.93
CA VAL A 37 -3.27 -12.71 -7.54
C VAL A 37 -3.44 -13.90 -6.60
N THR A 38 -2.61 -13.96 -5.56
CA THR A 38 -2.70 -14.96 -4.49
C THR A 38 -3.04 -14.27 -3.18
N LEU A 39 -4.08 -14.77 -2.51
CA LEU A 39 -4.52 -14.29 -1.20
C LEU A 39 -4.29 -15.37 -0.15
N GLY A 40 -3.51 -15.05 0.89
CA GLY A 40 -3.34 -15.89 2.08
C GLY A 40 -4.61 -15.99 2.92
N ASN A 41 -4.56 -16.79 3.97
CA ASN A 41 -5.67 -16.91 4.90
C ASN A 41 -5.81 -15.64 5.76
N GLY A 42 -7.02 -15.22 6.05
CA GLY A 42 -7.29 -14.05 6.89
C GLY A 42 -7.04 -12.70 6.21
N VAL A 43 -6.85 -12.66 4.88
CA VAL A 43 -6.65 -11.40 4.15
C VAL A 43 -7.90 -10.53 4.20
N MET A 44 -7.71 -9.26 4.53
CA MET A 44 -8.76 -8.23 4.53
C MET A 44 -8.39 -7.11 3.57
N LEU A 45 -9.25 -6.85 2.61
CA LEU A 45 -9.12 -5.74 1.64
C LEU A 45 -10.21 -4.71 1.90
N GLY A 46 -9.81 -3.47 2.11
CA GLY A 46 -10.73 -2.33 2.21
C GLY A 46 -11.44 -2.02 0.89
N ASN A 47 -12.23 -0.98 0.88
CA ASN A 47 -12.96 -0.56 -0.33
C ASN A 47 -12.00 -0.01 -1.40
N ASN A 48 -12.31 -0.27 -2.66
CA ASN A 48 -11.59 0.24 -3.83
C ASN A 48 -10.08 -0.10 -3.82
N VAL A 49 -9.71 -1.24 -3.25
CA VAL A 49 -8.35 -1.78 -3.33
C VAL A 49 -8.11 -2.30 -4.74
N THR A 50 -6.93 -2.01 -5.29
CA THR A 50 -6.50 -2.54 -6.60
C THR A 50 -5.22 -3.35 -6.42
N LEU A 51 -5.24 -4.60 -6.85
CA LEU A 51 -4.07 -5.48 -6.87
C LEU A 51 -3.67 -5.79 -8.31
N GLY A 52 -2.45 -5.40 -8.67
CA GLY A 52 -1.89 -5.66 -9.99
C GLY A 52 -1.57 -7.14 -10.23
N ASN A 53 -1.12 -7.44 -11.42
CA ASN A 53 -0.83 -8.80 -11.87
C ASN A 53 0.24 -9.47 -10.99
N GLY A 54 0.00 -10.71 -10.60
CA GLY A 54 0.96 -11.52 -9.85
C GLY A 54 1.22 -11.06 -8.42
N VAL A 55 0.37 -10.21 -7.84
CA VAL A 55 0.46 -9.82 -6.42
C VAL A 55 0.27 -11.04 -5.52
N LYS A 56 1.12 -11.14 -4.50
CA LYS A 56 1.04 -12.20 -3.49
C LYS A 56 0.89 -11.58 -2.10
N LEU A 57 -0.22 -11.89 -1.44
CA LEU A 57 -0.47 -11.50 -0.06
C LEU A 57 -0.35 -12.72 0.85
N GLY A 58 0.50 -12.61 1.88
CA GLY A 58 0.61 -13.61 2.94
C GLY A 58 -0.63 -13.65 3.84
N ASP A 59 -0.59 -14.48 4.87
CA ASP A 59 -1.68 -14.63 5.81
C ASP A 59 -1.88 -13.37 6.66
N ASN A 60 -3.13 -13.07 6.99
CA ASN A 60 -3.52 -11.94 7.84
C ASN A 60 -3.04 -10.56 7.33
N VAL A 61 -2.84 -10.41 6.03
CA VAL A 61 -2.56 -9.10 5.43
C VAL A 61 -3.82 -8.23 5.49
N MET A 62 -3.65 -6.98 5.90
CA MET A 62 -4.72 -5.98 5.95
C MET A 62 -4.38 -4.80 5.04
N LEU A 63 -5.25 -4.49 4.11
CA LEU A 63 -5.13 -3.32 3.24
C LEU A 63 -6.30 -2.37 3.51
N GLY A 64 -5.97 -1.12 3.83
CA GLY A 64 -6.95 -0.04 3.99
C GLY A 64 -7.67 0.29 2.68
N ASN A 65 -8.55 1.27 2.73
CA ASN A 65 -9.30 1.71 1.55
C ASN A 65 -8.38 2.39 0.53
N TYR A 66 -8.69 2.23 -0.75
CA TYR A 66 -7.97 2.86 -1.87
C TYR A 66 -6.49 2.49 -1.98
N VAL A 67 -6.04 1.40 -1.33
CA VAL A 67 -4.68 0.88 -1.52
C VAL A 67 -4.52 0.39 -2.95
N LYS A 68 -3.36 0.71 -3.56
CA LYS A 68 -3.00 0.24 -4.89
C LYS A 68 -1.65 -0.46 -4.87
N LEU A 69 -1.63 -1.72 -5.24
CA LEU A 69 -0.40 -2.50 -5.39
C LEU A 69 -0.10 -2.71 -6.87
N GLY A 70 1.12 -2.33 -7.27
CA GLY A 70 1.62 -2.59 -8.61
C GLY A 70 1.82 -4.09 -8.88
N ASN A 71 2.28 -4.42 -10.08
CA ASN A 71 2.49 -5.81 -10.48
C ASN A 71 3.60 -6.47 -9.64
N HIS A 72 3.42 -7.76 -9.35
CA HIS A 72 4.42 -8.60 -8.66
C HIS A 72 4.80 -8.13 -7.25
N VAL A 73 3.98 -7.30 -6.61
CA VAL A 73 4.17 -6.94 -5.20
C VAL A 73 3.98 -8.19 -4.33
N LYS A 74 4.84 -8.34 -3.33
CA LYS A 74 4.76 -9.41 -2.33
C LYS A 74 4.66 -8.82 -0.94
N LEU A 75 3.64 -9.18 -0.21
CA LEU A 75 3.48 -8.82 1.20
C LEU A 75 3.54 -10.08 2.06
N GLY A 76 4.45 -10.09 3.03
CA GLY A 76 4.57 -11.16 4.02
C GLY A 76 3.37 -11.23 4.96
N ASN A 77 3.38 -12.19 5.86
CA ASN A 77 2.28 -12.41 6.81
C ASN A 77 2.12 -11.22 7.76
N GLY A 78 0.87 -10.84 8.03
CA GLY A 78 0.51 -9.79 8.97
C GLY A 78 0.86 -8.36 8.51
N VAL A 79 1.29 -8.16 7.26
CA VAL A 79 1.56 -6.81 6.74
C VAL A 79 0.27 -5.99 6.72
N THR A 80 0.33 -4.79 7.27
CA THR A 80 -0.77 -3.81 7.24
C THR A 80 -0.35 -2.59 6.44
N LEU A 81 -1.18 -2.19 5.50
CA LEU A 81 -1.07 -0.93 4.77
C LEU A 81 -2.30 -0.07 5.07
N ASP A 82 -2.05 1.18 5.45
CA ASP A 82 -3.10 2.15 5.74
C ASP A 82 -3.82 2.62 4.46
N ASN A 83 -4.84 3.45 4.61
CA ASN A 83 -5.62 3.97 3.49
C ASN A 83 -4.74 4.76 2.50
N HIS A 84 -5.09 4.68 1.21
CA HIS A 84 -4.46 5.42 0.12
C HIS A 84 -3.00 5.08 -0.16
N VAL A 85 -2.40 4.09 0.52
CA VAL A 85 -1.02 3.66 0.24
C VAL A 85 -0.92 3.08 -1.16
N LYS A 86 0.17 3.43 -1.85
CA LYS A 86 0.51 2.87 -3.17
C LYS A 86 1.88 2.23 -3.10
N LEU A 87 2.02 1.03 -3.63
CA LEU A 87 3.31 0.38 -3.81
C LEU A 87 3.57 0.17 -5.30
N GLY A 88 4.79 0.49 -5.71
CA GLY A 88 5.25 0.27 -7.09
C GLY A 88 5.40 -1.21 -7.43
N ASN A 89 5.74 -1.49 -8.70
CA ASN A 89 5.93 -2.85 -9.16
C ASN A 89 7.11 -3.54 -8.44
N GLY A 90 6.97 -4.83 -8.18
CA GLY A 90 8.03 -5.69 -7.65
C GLY A 90 8.40 -5.46 -6.19
N VAL A 91 7.74 -4.55 -5.48
CA VAL A 91 8.02 -4.29 -4.06
C VAL A 91 7.74 -5.53 -3.22
N THR A 92 8.68 -5.88 -2.35
CA THR A 92 8.53 -6.96 -1.36
C THR A 92 8.65 -6.38 0.04
N LEU A 93 7.67 -6.66 0.89
CA LEU A 93 7.64 -6.26 2.29
C LEU A 93 7.35 -7.48 3.16
N ASP A 94 8.27 -7.83 4.04
CA ASP A 94 8.10 -8.93 5.00
C ASP A 94 7.40 -8.47 6.28
N ARG A 95 7.31 -7.16 6.48
CA ARG A 95 6.66 -6.49 7.62
C ARG A 95 5.94 -5.24 7.16
N SER A 96 5.03 -4.74 7.98
CA SER A 96 4.37 -3.45 7.72
C SER A 96 5.40 -2.34 7.54
N PRO A 97 5.30 -1.54 6.47
CA PRO A 97 6.18 -0.41 6.28
C PRO A 97 5.89 0.68 7.32
N LEU A 98 6.88 1.51 7.58
CA LEU A 98 6.63 2.72 8.36
C LEU A 98 5.70 3.64 7.56
N GLN A 99 4.56 3.93 8.13
CA GLN A 99 3.59 4.89 7.59
C GLN A 99 3.39 5.99 8.63
N ILE A 100 3.40 7.23 8.22
CA ILE A 100 3.19 8.38 9.11
C ILE A 100 1.93 9.10 8.65
N ILE A 101 0.94 9.14 9.53
CA ILE A 101 -0.30 9.90 9.29
C ILE A 101 -0.02 11.35 9.68
N GLY A 102 0.19 12.18 8.66
CA GLY A 102 0.33 13.62 8.84
C GLY A 102 -1.02 14.32 8.97
N PRO A 103 -1.02 15.64 9.17
CA PRO A 103 -2.25 16.43 9.40
C PRO A 103 -3.32 16.28 8.31
N ARG A 104 -2.91 16.03 7.08
CA ARG A 104 -3.80 15.87 5.93
C ARG A 104 -3.53 14.62 5.11
N PHE A 105 -2.27 14.20 5.01
CA PHE A 105 -1.85 13.12 4.12
C PHE A 105 -0.99 12.11 4.87
N THR A 106 -1.14 10.83 4.51
CA THR A 106 -0.24 9.78 4.95
C THR A 106 1.02 9.79 4.09
N LEU A 107 2.17 9.68 4.74
CA LEU A 107 3.45 9.43 4.09
C LEU A 107 3.75 7.94 4.12
N TYR A 108 4.27 7.43 3.03
CA TYR A 108 4.57 5.99 2.90
C TYR A 108 5.69 5.74 1.89
N PRO A 109 6.48 4.67 2.07
CA PRO A 109 7.45 4.23 1.08
C PRO A 109 6.71 3.66 -0.14
N PHE A 110 7.06 4.13 -1.34
CA PHE A 110 6.46 3.63 -2.58
C PHE A 110 7.30 2.53 -3.23
N ARG A 111 8.59 2.77 -3.36
CA ARG A 111 9.64 1.86 -3.83
C ARG A 111 10.99 2.44 -3.42
N PRO A 112 12.11 1.69 -3.50
CA PRO A 112 13.42 2.26 -3.20
C PRO A 112 13.65 3.61 -3.88
N GLY A 113 14.04 4.63 -3.12
CA GLY A 113 14.28 5.99 -3.59
C GLY A 113 13.06 6.88 -3.85
N TYR A 114 11.83 6.37 -3.64
CA TYR A 114 10.59 7.09 -3.89
C TYR A 114 9.67 7.10 -2.68
N LEU A 115 9.14 8.27 -2.36
CA LEU A 115 8.22 8.52 -1.26
C LEU A 115 6.86 8.97 -1.79
N GLY A 116 5.79 8.43 -1.22
CA GLY A 116 4.42 8.92 -1.41
C GLY A 116 3.99 9.84 -0.28
N ILE A 117 3.39 10.98 -0.61
CA ILE A 117 2.66 11.86 0.31
C ILE A 117 1.25 12.04 -0.26
N GLY A 118 0.26 11.47 0.37
CA GLY A 118 -1.08 11.38 -0.18
C GLY A 118 -1.10 10.70 -1.54
N CYS A 119 -1.55 11.38 -2.60
CA CYS A 119 -1.58 10.84 -3.96
C CYS A 119 -0.33 11.17 -4.79
N THR A 120 0.57 12.02 -4.29
CA THR A 120 1.78 12.46 -4.99
C THR A 120 2.95 11.56 -4.65
N ILE A 121 3.61 11.01 -5.68
CA ILE A 121 4.77 10.12 -5.54
C ILE A 121 5.91 10.71 -6.33
N LEU A 122 7.02 10.99 -5.65
CA LEU A 122 8.24 11.56 -6.25
C LEU A 122 9.48 10.86 -5.72
N SER A 123 10.59 11.04 -6.43
CA SER A 123 11.91 10.67 -5.91
C SER A 123 12.28 11.53 -4.68
N PHE A 124 13.24 11.07 -3.90
CA PHE A 124 13.74 11.87 -2.76
C PHE A 124 14.30 13.22 -3.21
N ASN A 125 14.99 13.27 -4.36
CA ASN A 125 15.54 14.50 -4.91
C ASN A 125 14.43 15.45 -5.35
N ASP A 126 13.42 14.95 -6.06
CA ASP A 126 12.28 15.77 -6.47
C ASP A 126 11.51 16.34 -5.27
N TRP A 127 11.37 15.56 -4.18
CA TRP A 127 10.77 16.08 -2.95
C TRP A 127 11.61 17.16 -2.30
N ALA A 128 12.95 17.04 -2.32
CA ALA A 128 13.86 18.06 -1.78
C ALA A 128 13.79 19.37 -2.59
N GLU A 129 13.68 19.27 -3.92
CA GLU A 129 13.64 20.45 -4.81
C GLU A 129 12.25 21.08 -4.91
N ARG A 130 11.19 20.29 -4.96
CA ARG A 130 9.84 20.73 -5.32
C ARG A 130 8.82 20.65 -4.19
N GLY A 131 9.19 20.06 -3.05
CA GLY A 131 8.25 19.85 -1.94
C GLY A 131 7.58 21.14 -1.46
N ALA A 132 8.33 22.23 -1.41
CA ALA A 132 7.80 23.52 -0.97
C ALA A 132 6.76 24.09 -1.96
N SER A 133 7.02 24.04 -3.28
CA SER A 133 6.05 24.50 -4.28
C SER A 133 4.81 23.64 -4.30
N ILE A 134 4.97 22.31 -4.21
CA ILE A 134 3.85 21.38 -4.16
C ILE A 134 2.98 21.63 -2.91
N ALA A 135 3.58 21.87 -1.76
CA ALA A 135 2.85 22.20 -0.53
C ALA A 135 2.08 23.51 -0.67
N ALA A 136 2.68 24.53 -1.27
CA ALA A 136 2.03 25.82 -1.51
C ALA A 136 0.85 25.70 -2.50
N GLU A 137 1.05 25.02 -3.63
CA GLU A 137 0.02 24.78 -4.67
C GLU A 137 -1.19 24.01 -4.11
N ASN A 138 -0.96 23.13 -3.13
CA ASN A 138 -2.01 22.32 -2.49
C ASN A 138 -2.56 22.96 -1.19
N GLY A 139 -2.21 24.21 -0.87
CA GLY A 139 -2.65 24.87 0.34
C GLY A 139 -2.16 24.21 1.64
N GLN A 140 -0.95 23.64 1.61
CA GLN A 140 -0.32 22.88 2.70
C GLN A 140 0.98 23.51 3.20
N ALA A 141 1.25 24.76 2.81
CA ALA A 141 2.51 25.45 3.17
C ALA A 141 2.73 25.50 4.69
N GLU A 142 1.66 25.60 5.48
CA GLU A 142 1.71 25.63 6.95
C GLU A 142 2.25 24.32 7.55
N TYR A 143 2.09 23.18 6.86
CA TYR A 143 2.55 21.86 7.32
C TYR A 143 3.89 21.43 6.71
N LEU A 144 4.52 22.29 5.90
CA LEU A 144 5.74 21.91 5.15
C LEU A 144 6.87 21.42 6.06
N ALA A 145 7.10 22.11 7.20
CA ALA A 145 8.16 21.73 8.14
C ALA A 145 7.90 20.34 8.75
N GLU A 146 6.64 20.07 9.12
CA GLU A 146 6.23 18.79 9.69
C GLU A 146 6.36 17.65 8.66
N TYR A 147 5.89 17.85 7.43
CA TYR A 147 6.03 16.87 6.36
C TYR A 147 7.48 16.62 5.96
N THR A 148 8.34 17.64 6.03
CA THR A 148 9.78 17.48 5.77
C THR A 148 10.43 16.56 6.81
N GLU A 149 10.08 16.72 8.07
CA GLU A 149 10.61 15.85 9.14
C GLU A 149 10.08 14.42 9.01
N TYR A 150 8.80 14.24 8.72
CA TYR A 150 8.22 12.92 8.48
C TYR A 150 8.86 12.23 7.27
N ALA A 151 9.09 12.96 6.19
CA ALA A 151 9.79 12.43 5.03
C ALA A 151 11.19 11.95 5.38
N ARG A 152 11.94 12.71 6.17
CA ARG A 152 13.28 12.34 6.65
C ARG A 152 13.27 11.02 7.42
N ILE A 153 12.28 10.83 8.30
CA ILE A 153 12.11 9.60 9.09
C ILE A 153 11.82 8.40 8.18
N ILE A 154 10.90 8.54 7.24
CA ILE A 154 10.57 7.46 6.30
C ILE A 154 11.76 7.13 5.38
N MET A 155 12.47 8.13 4.88
CA MET A 155 13.67 7.93 4.06
C MET A 155 14.75 7.15 4.81
N ALA A 156 14.97 7.46 6.10
CA ALA A 156 15.90 6.71 6.95
C ALA A 156 15.46 5.26 7.11
N TRP A 157 14.18 5.02 7.35
CA TRP A 157 13.60 3.69 7.44
C TRP A 157 13.78 2.91 6.13
N MET A 158 13.53 3.55 4.98
CA MET A 158 13.64 2.93 3.65
C MET A 158 15.07 2.50 3.32
N LYS A 159 16.09 3.25 3.73
CA LYS A 159 17.50 2.89 3.53
C LYS A 159 17.86 1.54 4.19
N ILE A 160 17.20 1.22 5.29
CA ILE A 160 17.45 -0.01 6.07
C ILE A 160 16.61 -1.17 5.51
N HIS A 161 15.34 -0.92 5.18
CA HIS A 161 14.35 -1.97 4.92
C HIS A 161 13.99 -2.14 3.44
N MET A 162 14.34 -1.17 2.61
CA MET A 162 14.12 -1.17 1.16
C MET A 162 15.40 -0.72 0.44
N PRO A 163 16.52 -1.46 0.57
CA PRO A 163 17.76 -1.07 -0.06
C PRO A 163 17.61 -0.98 -1.57
N GLN A 164 18.38 -0.06 -2.19
CA GLN A 164 18.44 0.03 -3.65
C GLN A 164 18.98 -1.29 -4.21
N PRO A 165 18.49 -1.74 -5.38
CA PRO A 165 19.13 -2.83 -6.09
C PRO A 165 20.61 -2.47 -6.28
N THR A 166 21.51 -3.35 -5.89
CA THR A 166 22.94 -3.23 -6.26
C THR A 166 23.02 -3.38 -7.76
N GLU A 167 23.57 -2.38 -8.44
CA GLU A 167 23.90 -2.43 -9.87
C GLU A 167 24.84 -3.60 -10.19
#